data_8f2508b11bb28de6352724f2d1c2fb2e
#
_entry.id   8f2508b11bb28de6352724f2d1c2fb2e
#
_cell.length_a   1.000
_cell.length_b   1.000
_cell.length_c   1.000
_cell.angle_alpha   90.00
_cell.angle_beta   90.00
_cell.angle_gamma   90.00
#
_symmetry.space_group_name_H-M   'P 1'
#
loop_
_entity.id
_entity.type
_entity.pdbx_description
1 polymer ?
#
loop_
_entity_poly.entity_id
_entity_poly.type
_entity_poly.pdbx_seq_one_letter_code
_entity_poly.pdbx_strand_id
1 'polypeptide(L)'
;AFIGTRSKLFAAVGMGAGVTDLYSDFNQSWGWSYQVTGGSGANGHDYYLYGQGRWGFSPWEKPDVYRYESAITHAPNASAPFLIMHGTADPTVSFTEGMNFYNALRYNGKPAIMLAYPGEGHGLRGLANRRDLTIRYFQFFDHYLKGAPAPKWMTDGVPYIAKDTMRDPG
;
A
#
# COMPACT_ATOMS: atom_id res chain seq x y z
N ALA A 1 -1.47 4.50 -5.39
CA ALA A 1 -1.16 5.66 -4.54
C ALA A 1 -0.96 6.93 -5.37
N PHE A 2 -0.01 6.94 -6.30
CA PHE A 2 0.43 8.12 -7.07
C PHE A 2 -0.75 8.89 -7.72
N ILE A 3 -1.56 8.24 -8.54
CA ILE A 3 -2.69 8.89 -9.23
C ILE A 3 -3.73 9.40 -8.22
N GLY A 4 -4.04 8.64 -7.17
CA GLY A 4 -5.04 9.01 -6.17
C GLY A 4 -4.67 10.25 -5.34
N THR A 5 -3.38 10.61 -5.27
CA THR A 5 -2.91 11.83 -4.60
C THR A 5 -2.76 13.03 -5.55
N ARG A 6 -2.92 12.83 -6.87
CA ARG A 6 -2.69 13.87 -7.87
C ARG A 6 -3.90 14.18 -8.76
N SER A 7 -4.90 13.32 -8.75
CA SER A 7 -6.08 13.46 -9.61
C SER A 7 -7.36 13.47 -8.78
N LYS A 8 -8.31 14.29 -9.20
CA LYS A 8 -9.67 14.35 -8.63
C LYS A 8 -10.68 13.53 -9.46
N LEU A 9 -10.21 12.78 -10.44
CA LEU A 9 -11.08 12.01 -11.36
C LEU A 9 -11.70 10.76 -10.72
N PHE A 10 -11.11 10.27 -9.63
CA PHE A 10 -11.52 8.99 -9.02
C PHE A 10 -12.39 9.22 -7.80
N ALA A 11 -13.51 8.51 -7.72
CA ALA A 11 -14.41 8.54 -6.56
C ALA A 11 -13.89 7.68 -5.38
N ALA A 12 -13.04 6.68 -5.66
CA ALA A 12 -12.42 5.81 -4.66
C ALA A 12 -11.14 5.18 -5.22
N VAL A 13 -10.19 4.84 -4.34
CA VAL A 13 -8.90 4.26 -4.73
C VAL A 13 -8.62 3.00 -3.94
N GLY A 14 -8.36 1.88 -4.65
CA GLY A 14 -7.78 0.66 -4.09
C GLY A 14 -6.27 0.63 -4.33
N MET A 15 -5.49 0.37 -3.30
CA MET A 15 -4.04 0.24 -3.36
C MET A 15 -3.61 -1.08 -2.74
N GLY A 16 -2.82 -1.88 -3.47
CA GLY A 16 -2.24 -3.13 -2.97
C GLY A 16 -0.73 -3.06 -2.96
N ALA A 17 -0.11 -3.32 -1.80
CA ALA A 17 1.34 -3.48 -1.61
C ALA A 17 2.19 -2.48 -2.43
N GLY A 18 1.80 -1.21 -2.44
CA GLY A 18 2.42 -0.19 -3.27
C GLY A 18 3.58 0.53 -2.58
N VAL A 19 4.62 0.83 -3.34
CA VAL A 19 5.65 1.78 -2.92
C VAL A 19 5.04 3.18 -2.87
N THR A 20 5.28 3.90 -1.79
CA THR A 20 4.71 5.23 -1.55
C THR A 20 5.75 6.29 -1.21
N ASP A 21 6.90 5.86 -0.70
CA ASP A 21 8.07 6.69 -0.41
C ASP A 21 9.28 6.12 -1.15
N LEU A 22 9.65 6.76 -2.25
CA LEU A 22 10.75 6.30 -3.09
C LEU A 22 12.13 6.47 -2.43
N TYR A 23 12.25 7.35 -1.45
CA TYR A 23 13.47 7.48 -0.64
C TYR A 23 13.65 6.26 0.27
N SER A 24 12.57 5.84 0.93
CA SER A 24 12.54 4.65 1.76
C SER A 24 12.83 3.40 0.93
N ASP A 25 12.12 3.23 -0.18
CA ASP A 25 12.24 2.05 -1.04
C ASP A 25 13.60 1.94 -1.73
N PHE A 26 14.21 3.08 -2.13
CA PHE A 26 15.58 3.11 -2.66
C PHE A 26 16.59 2.51 -1.69
N ASN A 27 16.42 2.72 -0.39
CA ASN A 27 17.34 2.26 0.64
C ASN A 27 16.97 0.88 1.24
N GLN A 28 15.94 0.22 0.72
CA GLN A 28 15.54 -1.10 1.21
C GLN A 28 16.36 -2.23 0.58
N SER A 29 16.65 -3.23 1.42
CA SER A 29 17.10 -4.54 0.96
C SER A 29 15.89 -5.46 0.85
N TRP A 30 15.60 -5.94 -0.34
CA TRP A 30 14.44 -6.81 -0.55
C TRP A 30 14.74 -8.23 -0.06
N GLY A 31 13.91 -8.70 0.89
CA GLY A 31 14.14 -9.98 1.55
C GLY A 31 14.18 -11.19 0.60
N TRP A 32 13.41 -11.18 -0.49
CA TRP A 32 13.43 -12.25 -1.46
C TRP A 32 14.77 -12.32 -2.24
N SER A 33 15.38 -11.19 -2.55
CA SER A 33 16.64 -11.16 -3.27
C SER A 33 17.80 -11.68 -2.40
N TYR A 34 17.79 -11.37 -1.11
CA TYR A 34 18.75 -11.92 -0.16
C TYR A 34 18.67 -13.46 -0.09
N GLN A 35 17.44 -14.00 -0.05
CA GLN A 35 17.21 -15.44 -0.01
C GLN A 35 17.62 -16.16 -1.31
N VAL A 36 17.36 -15.52 -2.46
CA VAL A 36 17.58 -16.15 -3.78
C VAL A 36 19.00 -15.95 -4.29
N THR A 37 19.64 -14.84 -3.98
CA THR A 37 20.93 -14.46 -4.56
C THR A 37 22.09 -14.50 -3.57
N GLY A 38 21.85 -14.94 -2.34
CA GLY A 38 22.91 -15.03 -1.32
C GLY A 38 23.49 -13.66 -0.92
N GLY A 39 22.69 -12.61 -1.04
CA GLY A 39 23.09 -11.25 -0.66
C GLY A 39 23.70 -10.40 -1.78
N SER A 40 23.84 -10.96 -2.99
CA SER A 40 24.29 -10.21 -4.18
C SER A 40 23.12 -9.82 -5.07
N GLY A 41 22.02 -9.39 -4.54
CA GLY A 41 20.86 -9.20 -5.35
C GLY A 41 20.16 -7.89 -5.17
N ALA A 42 19.09 -7.72 -5.89
CA ALA A 42 18.32 -6.53 -6.02
C ALA A 42 18.02 -5.90 -4.67
N ASN A 43 18.58 -4.74 -4.45
CA ASN A 43 18.17 -3.79 -3.45
C ASN A 43 17.52 -2.61 -4.18
N GLY A 44 16.98 -1.66 -3.46
CA GLY A 44 16.40 -0.47 -4.07
C GLY A 44 17.40 0.25 -4.98
N HIS A 45 18.69 0.31 -4.61
CA HIS A 45 19.73 0.95 -5.42
C HIS A 45 19.82 0.35 -6.82
N ASP A 46 19.98 -0.98 -6.92
CA ASP A 46 20.10 -1.65 -8.22
C ASP A 46 18.81 -1.53 -9.03
N TYR A 47 17.66 -1.59 -8.37
CA TYR A 47 16.36 -1.43 -9.03
C TYR A 47 16.22 -0.06 -9.70
N TYR A 48 16.53 1.01 -8.98
CA TYR A 48 16.36 2.37 -9.52
C TYR A 48 17.50 2.79 -10.44
N LEU A 49 18.74 2.41 -10.15
CA LEU A 49 19.89 2.88 -10.94
C LEU A 49 20.05 2.11 -12.25
N TYR A 50 19.92 0.79 -12.22
CA TYR A 50 20.31 -0.10 -13.33
C TYR A 50 19.19 -1.05 -13.76
N GLY A 51 18.20 -1.27 -12.90
CA GLY A 51 17.17 -2.27 -13.08
C GLY A 51 15.89 -1.73 -13.70
N GLN A 52 14.78 -2.27 -13.24
CA GLN A 52 13.45 -2.01 -13.78
C GLN A 52 12.97 -0.57 -13.58
N GLY A 53 13.47 0.13 -12.56
CA GLY A 53 13.15 1.54 -12.29
C GLY A 53 13.67 2.49 -13.36
N ARG A 54 14.81 2.19 -13.96
CA ARG A 54 15.41 2.90 -15.10
C ARG A 54 15.67 4.39 -14.87
N TRP A 55 15.91 4.82 -13.64
CA TRP A 55 16.14 6.23 -13.36
C TRP A 55 17.59 6.64 -13.60
N GLY A 56 18.56 5.77 -13.30
CA GLY A 56 19.98 6.02 -13.51
C GLY A 56 20.58 7.11 -12.62
N PHE A 57 19.87 7.55 -11.60
CA PHE A 57 20.31 8.53 -10.61
C PHE A 57 19.73 8.22 -9.22
N SER A 58 20.47 8.58 -8.21
CA SER A 58 20.10 8.40 -6.80
C SER A 58 19.23 9.54 -6.26
N PRO A 59 18.57 9.34 -5.09
CA PRO A 59 17.83 10.41 -4.44
C PRO A 59 18.68 11.59 -3.96
N TRP A 60 19.99 11.40 -3.78
CA TRP A 60 20.91 12.50 -3.43
C TRP A 60 21.34 13.32 -4.64
N GLU A 61 21.37 12.73 -5.82
CA GLU A 61 21.64 13.44 -7.07
C GLU A 61 20.41 14.22 -7.57
N LYS A 62 19.20 13.67 -7.42
CA LYS A 62 17.95 14.33 -7.83
C LYS A 62 16.86 14.20 -6.75
N PRO A 63 17.02 14.85 -5.60
CA PRO A 63 16.08 14.74 -4.48
C PRO A 63 14.67 15.22 -4.84
N ASP A 64 14.54 16.23 -5.68
CA ASP A 64 13.24 16.77 -6.06
C ASP A 64 12.42 15.78 -6.91
N VAL A 65 13.08 14.97 -7.74
CA VAL A 65 12.39 13.92 -8.52
C VAL A 65 11.84 12.84 -7.59
N TYR A 66 12.68 12.32 -6.68
CA TYR A 66 12.25 11.32 -5.70
C TYR A 66 11.10 11.82 -4.84
N ARG A 67 11.21 13.05 -4.33
CA ARG A 67 10.16 13.69 -3.56
C ARG A 67 8.88 13.90 -4.37
N TYR A 68 9.02 14.37 -5.61
CA TYR A 68 7.87 14.59 -6.50
C TYR A 68 7.16 13.29 -6.85
N GLU A 69 7.89 12.21 -7.11
CA GLU A 69 7.32 10.92 -7.49
C GLU A 69 6.84 10.08 -6.29
N SER A 70 7.22 10.43 -5.06
CA SER A 70 6.73 9.78 -3.84
C SER A 70 5.28 10.18 -3.53
N ALA A 71 4.36 9.20 -3.57
CA ALA A 71 2.93 9.44 -3.31
C ALA A 71 2.68 10.01 -1.90
N ILE A 72 3.49 9.60 -0.92
CA ILE A 72 3.35 10.05 0.47
C ILE A 72 3.51 11.58 0.61
N THR A 73 4.37 12.19 -0.19
CA THR A 73 4.57 13.65 -0.22
C THR A 73 3.29 14.40 -0.61
N HIS A 74 2.43 13.76 -1.38
CA HIS A 74 1.19 14.32 -1.89
C HIS A 74 -0.06 13.83 -1.14
N ALA A 75 0.09 13.13 -0.03
CA ALA A 75 -1.03 12.67 0.79
C ALA A 75 -2.02 13.80 1.16
N PRO A 76 -1.60 15.04 1.45
CA PRO A 76 -2.51 16.16 1.69
C PRO A 76 -3.47 16.46 0.53
N ASN A 77 -3.08 16.13 -0.70
CA ASN A 77 -3.85 16.43 -1.91
C ASN A 77 -4.87 15.33 -2.25
N ALA A 78 -4.86 14.19 -1.55
CA ALA A 78 -5.81 13.11 -1.79
C ALA A 78 -7.25 13.62 -1.65
N SER A 79 -8.08 13.36 -2.66
CA SER A 79 -9.49 13.78 -2.70
C SER A 79 -10.46 12.62 -2.59
N ALA A 80 -10.03 11.41 -2.95
CA ALA A 80 -10.81 10.19 -2.87
C ALA A 80 -10.46 9.38 -1.61
N PRO A 81 -11.38 8.57 -1.08
CA PRO A 81 -11.10 7.60 -0.04
C PRO A 81 -10.16 6.50 -0.55
N PHE A 82 -9.28 6.03 0.31
CA PHE A 82 -8.32 4.97 0.04
C PHE A 82 -8.66 3.68 0.80
N LEU A 83 -8.64 2.55 0.09
CA LEU A 83 -8.55 1.21 0.68
C LEU A 83 -7.16 0.66 0.39
N ILE A 84 -6.34 0.52 1.43
CA ILE A 84 -4.95 0.06 1.32
C ILE A 84 -4.90 -1.40 1.79
N MET A 85 -4.34 -2.29 0.97
CA MET A 85 -4.05 -3.67 1.34
C MET A 85 -2.55 -3.91 1.39
N HIS A 86 -2.06 -4.62 2.43
CA HIS A 86 -0.66 -5.00 2.53
C HIS A 86 -0.47 -6.27 3.36
N GLY A 87 0.37 -7.18 2.87
CA GLY A 87 0.82 -8.33 3.65
C GLY A 87 1.92 -7.93 4.66
N THR A 88 1.82 -8.38 5.91
CA THR A 88 2.79 -7.96 6.94
C THR A 88 4.17 -8.59 6.80
N ALA A 89 4.29 -9.66 6.00
CA ALA A 89 5.56 -10.34 5.69
C ALA A 89 5.95 -10.15 4.21
N ASP A 90 5.61 -9.01 3.62
CA ASP A 90 5.93 -8.68 2.24
C ASP A 90 7.45 -8.55 2.06
N PRO A 91 8.09 -9.44 1.26
CA PRO A 91 9.53 -9.40 1.05
C PRO A 91 9.96 -8.47 -0.09
N THR A 92 9.02 -7.91 -0.84
CA THR A 92 9.27 -7.10 -2.04
C THR A 92 9.07 -5.63 -1.75
N VAL A 93 7.91 -5.26 -1.24
CA VAL A 93 7.62 -3.90 -0.79
C VAL A 93 7.36 -3.94 0.71
N SER A 94 8.17 -3.24 1.48
CA SER A 94 8.03 -3.26 2.93
C SER A 94 6.61 -2.88 3.38
N PHE A 95 6.09 -3.60 4.35
CA PHE A 95 4.81 -3.27 5.00
C PHE A 95 4.76 -1.83 5.51
N THR A 96 5.93 -1.28 5.86
CA THR A 96 6.06 0.12 6.31
C THR A 96 5.63 1.13 5.25
N GLU A 97 5.76 0.83 3.97
CA GLU A 97 5.30 1.70 2.88
C GLU A 97 3.79 1.94 2.95
N GLY A 98 3.00 0.87 3.06
CA GLY A 98 1.56 0.97 3.21
C GLY A 98 1.15 1.63 4.53
N MET A 99 1.83 1.28 5.62
CA MET A 99 1.56 1.83 6.96
C MET A 99 1.86 3.34 7.03
N ASN A 100 3.01 3.77 6.52
CA ASN A 100 3.40 5.19 6.51
C ASN A 100 2.44 6.02 5.66
N PHE A 101 2.05 5.51 4.51
CA PHE A 101 1.09 6.19 3.64
C PHE A 101 -0.31 6.29 4.28
N TYR A 102 -0.78 5.21 4.90
CA TYR A 102 -2.02 5.23 5.69
C TYR A 102 -1.98 6.30 6.77
N ASN A 103 -0.89 6.34 7.55
CA ASN A 103 -0.72 7.34 8.60
C ASN A 103 -0.68 8.77 8.03
N ALA A 104 0.02 8.98 6.90
CA ALA A 104 0.07 10.28 6.25
C ALA A 104 -1.31 10.76 5.78
N LEU A 105 -2.10 9.87 5.18
CA LEU A 105 -3.48 10.17 4.80
C LEU A 105 -4.33 10.55 6.02
N ARG A 106 -4.30 9.74 7.07
CA ARG A 106 -5.05 9.97 8.30
C ARG A 106 -4.65 11.26 9.00
N TYR A 107 -3.36 11.54 9.11
CA TYR A 107 -2.85 12.79 9.68
C TYR A 107 -3.39 14.02 8.95
N ASN A 108 -3.54 13.93 7.63
CA ASN A 108 -4.07 14.99 6.80
C ASN A 108 -5.62 14.98 6.67
N GLY A 109 -6.32 14.23 7.53
CA GLY A 109 -7.79 14.17 7.56
C GLY A 109 -8.41 13.50 6.33
N LYS A 110 -7.63 12.66 5.60
CA LYS A 110 -8.11 11.97 4.40
C LYS A 110 -8.73 10.63 4.78
N PRO A 111 -9.88 10.27 4.18
CA PRO A 111 -10.50 8.97 4.42
C PRO A 111 -9.57 7.84 3.93
N ALA A 112 -9.13 6.99 4.84
CA ALA A 112 -8.30 5.84 4.51
C ALA A 112 -8.60 4.68 5.46
N ILE A 113 -8.65 3.47 4.89
CA ILE A 113 -8.76 2.20 5.60
C ILE A 113 -7.58 1.34 5.19
N MET A 114 -6.94 0.67 6.14
CA MET A 114 -5.84 -0.26 5.88
C MET A 114 -6.24 -1.67 6.28
N LEU A 115 -6.12 -2.61 5.34
CA LEU A 115 -6.26 -4.04 5.54
C LEU A 115 -4.86 -4.65 5.62
N ALA A 116 -4.41 -4.96 6.82
CA ALA A 116 -3.16 -5.66 7.07
C ALA A 116 -3.41 -7.16 7.17
N TYR A 117 -2.75 -7.96 6.33
CA TYR A 117 -2.89 -9.42 6.32
C TYR A 117 -1.66 -10.07 6.97
N PRO A 118 -1.79 -10.58 8.22
CA PRO A 118 -0.68 -11.14 8.96
C PRO A 118 -0.05 -12.34 8.24
N GLY A 119 1.30 -12.33 8.10
CA GLY A 119 2.07 -13.41 7.49
C GLY A 119 1.95 -13.53 5.96
N GLU A 120 1.12 -12.73 5.33
CA GLU A 120 1.05 -12.70 3.86
C GLU A 120 2.18 -11.88 3.25
N GLY A 121 2.59 -12.27 2.04
CA GLY A 121 3.64 -11.62 1.27
C GLY A 121 3.13 -10.51 0.35
N HIS A 122 3.87 -10.26 -0.74
CA HIS A 122 3.55 -9.23 -1.75
C HIS A 122 2.22 -9.48 -2.46
N GLY A 123 1.79 -10.71 -2.54
CA GLY A 123 0.44 -11.12 -2.97
C GLY A 123 -0.15 -12.09 -1.95
N LEU A 124 -1.45 -11.97 -1.70
CA LEU A 124 -2.12 -12.90 -0.80
C LEU A 124 -2.13 -14.32 -1.36
N ARG A 125 -1.63 -15.28 -0.58
CA ARG A 125 -1.59 -16.70 -0.96
C ARG A 125 -2.71 -17.50 -0.28
N GLY A 126 -3.06 -17.14 0.95
CA GLY A 126 -4.14 -17.79 1.69
C GLY A 126 -5.50 -17.62 1.02
N LEU A 127 -6.23 -18.71 0.78
CA LEU A 127 -7.54 -18.65 0.11
C LEU A 127 -8.53 -17.80 0.92
N ALA A 128 -8.55 -17.96 2.22
CA ALA A 128 -9.41 -17.17 3.12
C ALA A 128 -9.10 -15.67 3.01
N ASN A 129 -7.82 -15.30 3.05
CA ASN A 129 -7.40 -13.89 2.92
C ASN A 129 -7.74 -13.29 1.55
N ARG A 130 -7.59 -14.08 0.47
CA ARG A 130 -7.98 -13.63 -0.88
C ARG A 130 -9.49 -13.40 -0.99
N ARG A 131 -10.28 -14.30 -0.42
CA ARG A 131 -11.74 -14.16 -0.38
C ARG A 131 -12.14 -12.93 0.44
N ASP A 132 -11.61 -12.77 1.64
CA ASP A 132 -11.84 -11.60 2.50
C ASP A 132 -11.53 -10.30 1.76
N LEU A 133 -10.34 -10.19 1.15
CA LEU A 133 -9.95 -9.02 0.37
C LEU A 133 -10.93 -8.73 -0.77
N THR A 134 -11.33 -9.77 -1.51
CA THR A 134 -12.25 -9.61 -2.64
C THR A 134 -13.60 -9.05 -2.17
N ILE A 135 -14.16 -9.62 -1.09
CA ILE A 135 -15.43 -9.15 -0.53
C ILE A 135 -15.32 -7.69 -0.07
N ARG A 136 -14.24 -7.35 0.65
CA ARG A 136 -14.03 -5.97 1.14
C ARG A 136 -13.83 -4.98 0.00
N TYR A 137 -13.15 -5.35 -1.07
CA TYR A 137 -13.05 -4.51 -2.27
C TYR A 137 -14.41 -4.24 -2.90
N PHE A 138 -15.23 -5.27 -3.08
CA PHE A 138 -16.59 -5.05 -3.60
C PHE A 138 -17.41 -4.15 -2.68
N GLN A 139 -17.41 -4.41 -1.38
CA GLN A 139 -18.15 -3.61 -0.42
C GLN A 139 -17.69 -2.15 -0.40
N PHE A 140 -16.37 -1.92 -0.44
CA PHE A 140 -15.78 -0.58 -0.48
C PHE A 140 -16.20 0.19 -1.75
N PHE A 141 -16.04 -0.42 -2.90
CA PHE A 141 -16.39 0.23 -4.16
C PHE A 141 -17.91 0.35 -4.35
N ASP A 142 -18.70 -0.59 -3.90
CA ASP A 142 -20.16 -0.48 -3.94
C ASP A 142 -20.67 0.67 -3.07
N HIS A 143 -20.04 0.88 -1.91
CA HIS A 143 -20.36 2.02 -1.08
C HIS A 143 -20.08 3.35 -1.79
N TYR A 144 -18.85 3.55 -2.28
CA TYR A 144 -18.45 4.83 -2.86
C TYR A 144 -18.93 5.07 -4.30
N LEU A 145 -19.17 4.03 -5.08
CA LEU A 145 -19.56 4.16 -6.48
C LEU A 145 -21.05 3.95 -6.75
N LYS A 146 -21.73 3.20 -5.88
CA LYS A 146 -23.14 2.84 -6.05
C LYS A 146 -24.03 3.30 -4.90
N GLY A 147 -23.50 3.92 -3.88
CA GLY A 147 -24.24 4.39 -2.72
C GLY A 147 -24.75 3.28 -1.79
N ALA A 148 -24.15 2.08 -1.84
CA ALA A 148 -24.49 1.01 -0.93
C ALA A 148 -24.18 1.38 0.53
N PRO A 149 -24.91 0.87 1.54
CA PRO A 149 -24.60 1.12 2.93
C PRO A 149 -23.17 0.68 3.28
N ALA A 150 -22.45 1.50 4.06
CA ALA A 150 -21.13 1.12 4.54
C ALA A 150 -21.25 -0.06 5.54
N PRO A 151 -20.53 -1.16 5.34
CA PRO A 151 -20.50 -2.25 6.30
C PRO A 151 -19.74 -1.85 7.57
N LYS A 152 -20.02 -2.52 8.70
CA LYS A 152 -19.44 -2.17 10.00
C LYS A 152 -17.92 -2.12 10.03
N TRP A 153 -17.23 -2.98 9.28
CA TRP A 153 -15.78 -2.96 9.25
C TRP A 153 -15.20 -1.65 8.66
N MET A 154 -15.98 -0.93 7.84
CA MET A 154 -15.59 0.38 7.31
C MET A 154 -15.84 1.51 8.31
N THR A 155 -16.88 1.41 9.13
CA THR A 155 -17.27 2.44 10.10
C THR A 155 -16.58 2.26 11.45
N ASP A 156 -16.56 1.04 11.97
CA ASP A 156 -16.11 0.73 13.32
C ASP A 156 -14.68 0.16 13.33
N GLY A 157 -14.19 -0.29 12.17
CA GLY A 157 -12.95 -1.04 12.05
C GLY A 157 -13.09 -2.47 12.57
N VAL A 158 -11.96 -3.16 12.68
CA VAL A 158 -11.87 -4.50 13.27
C VAL A 158 -11.04 -4.43 14.55
N PRO A 159 -11.62 -4.60 15.73
CA PRO A 159 -10.85 -4.63 16.98
C PRO A 159 -9.77 -5.72 16.93
N TYR A 160 -8.59 -5.43 17.45
CA TYR A 160 -7.48 -6.38 17.45
C TYR A 160 -7.85 -7.74 18.05
N ILE A 161 -8.64 -7.75 19.11
CA ILE A 161 -9.12 -8.98 19.79
C ILE A 161 -10.04 -9.82 18.90
N ALA A 162 -10.72 -9.21 17.94
CA ALA A 162 -11.65 -9.86 17.02
C ALA A 162 -11.02 -10.21 15.65
N LYS A 163 -9.74 -9.93 15.46
CA LYS A 163 -9.04 -10.08 14.15
C LYS A 163 -9.16 -11.46 13.53
N ASP A 164 -9.19 -12.51 14.36
CA ASP A 164 -9.22 -13.90 13.90
C ASP A 164 -10.64 -14.41 13.62
N THR A 165 -11.66 -13.78 14.19
CA THR A 165 -13.07 -14.15 14.03
C THR A 165 -13.78 -13.34 12.93
N MET A 166 -13.22 -12.20 12.53
CA MET A 166 -13.80 -11.31 11.52
C MET A 166 -13.11 -11.40 10.15
N ARG A 167 -12.40 -12.50 9.89
CA ARG A 167 -11.72 -12.74 8.59
C ARG A 167 -12.68 -13.11 7.46
N ASP A 168 -13.92 -13.46 7.76
CA ASP A 168 -14.99 -13.67 6.76
C ASP A 168 -16.08 -12.63 7.02
N PRO A 169 -16.11 -11.52 6.29
CA PRO A 169 -17.10 -10.46 6.46
C PRO A 169 -18.51 -10.82 6.00
N GLY A 170 -18.75 -12.12 5.61
CA GLY A 170 -20.06 -12.69 5.30
C GLY A 170 -20.65 -12.21 3.99
#